data_7853ea838af1d686920a5c4549988d6e
#
_entry.id   7853ea838af1d686920a5c4549988d6e
#
_cell.length_a   1.000
_cell.length_b   1.000
_cell.length_c   1.000
_cell.angle_alpha   90.00
_cell.angle_beta   90.00
_cell.angle_gamma   90.00
#
_symmetry.space_group_name_H-M   'P 1'
#
loop_
_entity.id
_entity.type
_entity.pdbx_description
1 polymer ?
#
loop_
_entity_poly.entity_id
_entity_poly.type
_entity_poly.pdbx_seq_one_letter_code
_entity_poly.pdbx_strand_id
1 'polypeptide(L)'
;MVKIMLASHGNLAAGMLSSAEMVFGKQDNVSVICAYVDGEDDVSTRIKGFIDSIAPDDSWIIFTDLFGGSVNNEFMKYISN
;
A
#
# COMPACT_ATOMS: atom_id res chain seq x y z
N MET A 1 9.81 14.48 -0.30
CA MET A 1 9.09 13.88 -1.45
C MET A 1 7.84 13.18 -0.95
N VAL A 2 6.75 13.37 -1.63
CA VAL A 2 5.50 12.65 -1.30
C VAL A 2 5.50 11.31 -2.02
N LYS A 3 5.25 10.25 -1.25
CA LYS A 3 5.17 8.90 -1.77
C LYS A 3 3.78 8.33 -1.53
N ILE A 4 3.39 7.38 -2.35
CA ILE A 4 2.04 6.81 -2.32
C ILE A 4 2.13 5.31 -2.15
N MET A 5 1.35 4.77 -1.23
CA MET A 5 1.15 3.33 -1.08
C MET A 5 -0.29 2.99 -1.45
N LEU A 6 -0.46 2.08 -2.39
CA LEU A 6 -1.76 1.51 -2.73
C LEU A 6 -1.83 0.12 -2.14
N ALA A 7 -2.81 -0.12 -1.29
CA ALA A 7 -2.93 -1.41 -0.61
C ALA A 7 -4.34 -1.96 -0.79
N SER A 8 -4.45 -3.20 -1.20
CA SER A 8 -5.74 -3.80 -1.50
C SER A 8 -5.77 -5.28 -1.17
N HIS A 9 -6.97 -5.83 -1.08
CA HIS A 9 -7.17 -7.27 -1.17
C HIS A 9 -7.02 -7.67 -2.63
N GLY A 10 -6.38 -8.79 -2.88
CA GLY A 10 -6.14 -9.24 -4.25
C GLY A 10 -5.28 -8.27 -5.04
N ASN A 11 -5.43 -8.26 -6.34
CA ASN A 11 -4.55 -7.54 -7.26
C ASN A 11 -5.03 -6.14 -7.66
N LEU A 12 -6.01 -5.59 -6.96
CA LEU A 12 -6.56 -4.28 -7.35
C LEU A 12 -5.49 -3.19 -7.35
N ALA A 13 -4.67 -3.14 -6.31
CA ALA A 13 -3.64 -2.11 -6.20
C ALA A 13 -2.64 -2.18 -7.35
N ALA A 14 -2.17 -3.39 -7.68
CA ALA A 14 -1.25 -3.58 -8.80
C ALA A 14 -1.90 -3.21 -10.13
N GLY A 15 -3.19 -3.53 -10.30
CA GLY A 15 -3.92 -3.17 -11.51
C GLY A 15 -4.09 -1.66 -11.66
N MET A 16 -4.37 -0.97 -10.58
CA MET A 16 -4.47 0.49 -10.61
C MET A 16 -3.15 1.14 -10.99
N LEU A 17 -2.05 0.67 -10.42
CA LEU A 17 -0.72 1.20 -10.78
C LEU A 17 -0.42 0.91 -12.24
N SER A 18 -0.69 -0.30 -12.70
CA SER A 18 -0.48 -0.69 -14.10
C SER A 18 -1.22 0.25 -15.05
N SER A 19 -2.49 0.51 -14.77
CA SER A 19 -3.29 1.40 -15.61
C SER A 19 -2.76 2.83 -15.59
N ALA A 20 -2.37 3.33 -14.44
CA ALA A 20 -1.81 4.67 -14.32
C ALA A 20 -0.50 4.80 -15.10
N GLU A 21 0.34 3.77 -15.04
CA GLU A 21 1.62 3.81 -15.76
C GLU A 21 1.46 3.73 -17.27
N MET A 22 0.39 3.10 -17.76
CA MET A 22 0.10 3.11 -19.19
C MET A 22 -0.23 4.50 -19.71
N VAL A 23 -0.81 5.34 -18.88
CA VAL A 23 -1.23 6.69 -19.27
C VAL A 23 -0.13 7.72 -18.98
N PHE A 24 0.51 7.63 -17.82
CA PHE A 24 1.44 8.66 -17.32
C PHE A 24 2.90 8.22 -17.30
N GLY A 25 3.18 6.98 -17.67
CA GLY A 25 4.53 6.43 -17.59
C GLY A 25 4.87 5.95 -16.19
N LYS A 26 6.08 5.47 -16.01
CA LYS A 26 6.52 4.84 -14.77
C LYS A 26 6.44 5.81 -13.58
N GLN A 27 5.93 5.31 -12.47
CA GLN A 27 5.73 6.09 -11.25
C GLN A 27 6.63 5.53 -10.14
N ASP A 28 7.81 6.10 -9.96
CA ASP A 28 8.80 5.61 -8.99
C ASP A 28 8.40 5.86 -7.54
N ASN A 29 7.48 6.79 -7.30
CA ASN A 29 7.05 7.15 -5.96
C ASN A 29 5.78 6.41 -5.51
N VAL A 30 5.32 5.43 -6.28
CA VAL A 30 4.12 4.65 -5.94
C VAL A 30 4.52 3.21 -5.68
N SER A 31 4.09 2.69 -4.55
CA SER A 31 4.30 1.28 -4.16
C SER A 31 2.95 0.61 -3.95
N VAL A 32 2.91 -0.71 -4.05
CA VAL A 32 1.68 -1.46 -3.87
C VAL A 32 1.87 -2.60 -2.88
N ILE A 33 0.80 -2.93 -2.15
CA ILE A 33 0.69 -4.17 -1.39
C ILE A 33 -0.60 -4.83 -1.83
N CYS A 34 -0.48 -6.05 -2.37
CA CYS A 34 -1.62 -6.86 -2.76
C CYS A 34 -1.75 -8.00 -1.75
N ALA A 35 -2.73 -7.88 -0.86
CA ALA A 35 -2.94 -8.85 0.21
C ALA A 35 -3.67 -10.08 -0.31
N TYR A 36 -3.35 -11.22 0.28
CA TYR A 36 -4.05 -12.50 0.04
C TYR A 36 -3.91 -13.02 -1.40
N VAL A 37 -2.84 -12.64 -2.06
CA VAL A 37 -2.53 -13.13 -3.40
C VAL A 37 -1.67 -14.39 -3.26
N ASP A 38 -1.92 -15.40 -4.07
CA ASP A 38 -1.15 -16.65 -4.10
C ASP A 38 -1.12 -17.36 -2.74
N GLY A 39 -2.23 -17.29 -1.99
CA GLY A 39 -2.32 -17.93 -0.69
C GLY A 39 -1.60 -17.19 0.42
N GLU A 40 -1.05 -16.03 0.13
CA GLU A 40 -0.37 -15.20 1.11
C GLU A 40 -1.39 -14.58 2.08
N ASP A 41 -1.23 -14.79 3.36
CA ASP A 41 -2.15 -14.29 4.38
C ASP A 41 -1.44 -13.50 5.49
N ASP A 42 -0.13 -13.33 5.42
CA ASP A 42 0.64 -12.61 6.44
C ASP A 42 0.77 -11.12 6.11
N VAL A 43 -0.38 -10.47 6.01
CA VAL A 43 -0.45 -9.05 5.65
C VAL A 43 0.14 -8.19 6.76
N SER A 44 -0.06 -8.60 8.00
CA SER A 44 0.42 -7.87 9.16
C SER A 44 1.93 -7.65 9.11
N THR A 45 2.68 -8.72 8.82
CA THR A 45 4.15 -8.65 8.72
C THR A 45 4.59 -7.78 7.56
N ARG A 46 3.91 -7.88 6.42
CA ARG A 46 4.25 -7.08 5.24
C ARG A 46 4.04 -5.59 5.51
N ILE A 47 2.92 -5.23 6.13
CA ILE A 47 2.62 -3.84 6.45
C ILE A 47 3.60 -3.32 7.50
N LYS A 48 3.90 -4.10 8.52
CA LYS A 48 4.88 -3.70 9.53
C LYS A 48 6.25 -3.45 8.89
N GLY A 49 6.68 -4.34 8.00
CA GLY A 49 7.95 -4.16 7.29
C GLY A 49 7.98 -2.88 6.48
N PHE A 50 6.88 -2.54 5.81
CA PHE A 50 6.78 -1.30 5.07
C PHE A 50 6.88 -0.09 6.03
N ILE A 51 6.11 -0.10 7.12
CA ILE A 51 6.13 1.00 8.08
C ILE A 51 7.53 1.19 8.67
N ASP A 52 8.21 0.09 9.00
CA ASP A 52 9.56 0.16 9.56
C ASP A 52 10.59 0.70 8.56
N SER A 53 10.29 0.63 7.27
CA SER A 53 11.19 1.09 6.22
C SER A 53 11.04 2.57 5.87
N ILE A 54 10.03 3.24 6.42
CA ILE A 54 9.76 4.64 6.08
C ILE A 54 10.86 5.54 6.64
N ALA A 55 11.44 6.36 5.77
CA ALA A 55 12.44 7.35 6.20
C ALA A 55 11.75 8.51 6.92
N PRO A 56 12.39 9.09 7.95
CA PRO A 56 11.76 10.15 8.74
C PRO A 56 11.33 11.39 7.97
N ASP A 57 12.01 11.68 6.86
CA ASP A 57 11.72 12.86 6.05
C ASP A 57 10.81 12.58 4.86
N ASP A 58 10.34 11.34 4.71
CA ASP A 58 9.38 11.00 3.66
C ASP A 58 7.95 11.23 4.15
N SER A 59 7.12 11.71 3.24
CA SER A 59 5.69 11.85 3.49
C SER A 59 4.97 10.78 2.66
N TRP A 60 4.12 10.00 3.30
CA TRP A 60 3.38 8.94 2.63
C TRP A 60 1.88 9.20 2.68
N ILE A 61 1.21 8.94 1.55
CA ILE A 61 -0.24 8.86 1.48
C ILE A 61 -0.60 7.41 1.21
N ILE A 62 -1.45 6.84 2.04
CA ILE A 62 -1.81 5.43 1.96
C ILE A 62 -3.29 5.31 1.57
N PHE A 63 -3.53 4.66 0.44
CA PHE A 63 -4.89 4.37 -0.03
C PHE A 63 -5.19 2.88 0.17
N THR A 64 -6.32 2.59 0.79
CA THR A 64 -6.79 1.21 0.95
C THR A 64 -8.12 1.05 0.21
N ASP A 65 -8.44 -0.19 -0.15
CA ASP A 65 -9.61 -0.47 -0.99
C ASP A 65 -10.93 -0.48 -0.22
N LEU A 66 -10.90 -0.95 1.05
CA LEU A 66 -12.11 -1.06 1.86
C LEU A 66 -11.89 -0.43 3.21
N PHE A 67 -12.64 0.62 3.50
CA PHE A 67 -12.65 1.21 4.83
C PHE A 67 -13.17 0.18 5.83
N GLY A 68 -12.39 -0.06 6.89
CA GLY A 68 -12.74 -1.08 7.89
C GLY A 68 -12.38 -2.51 7.48
N GLY A 69 -11.84 -2.73 6.28
CA GLY A 69 -11.33 -4.05 5.89
C GLY A 69 -10.02 -4.36 6.58
N SER A 70 -9.54 -5.62 6.46
CA SER A 70 -8.36 -6.07 7.18
C SER A 70 -7.10 -5.29 6.81
N VAL A 71 -6.93 -4.91 5.54
CA VAL A 71 -5.77 -4.11 5.10
C VAL A 71 -5.83 -2.73 5.74
N ASN A 72 -6.99 -2.07 5.65
CA ASN A 72 -7.17 -0.76 6.27
C ASN A 72 -6.90 -0.81 7.77
N ASN A 73 -7.43 -1.83 8.46
CA ASN A 73 -7.28 -1.95 9.91
C ASN A 73 -5.83 -2.17 10.32
N GLU A 74 -5.05 -2.91 9.54
CA GLU A 74 -3.63 -3.09 9.82
C GLU A 74 -2.87 -1.78 9.73
N PHE A 75 -3.14 -0.97 8.71
CA PHE A 75 -2.49 0.34 8.59
C PHE A 75 -2.90 1.28 9.72
N MET A 76 -4.15 1.22 10.16
CA MET A 76 -4.64 2.10 11.23
C MET A 76 -3.89 1.90 12.54
N LYS A 77 -3.29 0.74 12.76
CA LYS A 77 -2.49 0.48 13.96
C LYS A 77 -1.26 1.38 14.06
N TYR A 78 -0.77 1.90 12.95
CA TYR A 78 0.48 2.65 12.88
C TYR A 78 0.27 4.14 12.65
N ILE A 79 -0.97 4.58 12.51
CA ILE A 79 -1.27 5.98 12.27
C ILE A 79 -1.57 6.64 13.61
N SER A 80 -0.79 7.65 13.94
CA SER A 80 -1.07 8.49 15.09
C SER A 80 -1.54 9.86 14.63
N ASN A 81 -2.51 10.36 15.30
CA ASN A 81 -3.08 11.67 14.99
C ASN A 81 -2.41 12.76 15.78
#